data_c6f157257b9f1329f4d871ed95e671ca
#
_entry.id   c6f157257b9f1329f4d871ed95e671ca
#
_cell.length_a   1.000
_cell.length_b   1.000
_cell.length_c   1.000
_cell.angle_alpha   90.00
_cell.angle_beta   90.00
_cell.angle_gamma   90.00
#
_symmetry.space_group_name_H-M   'P 1'
#
loop_
_entity.id
_entity.type
_entity.pdbx_description
1 polymer ?
#
loop_
_entity_poly.entity_id
_entity_poly.type
_entity_poly.pdbx_seq_one_letter_code
_entity_poly.pdbx_strand_id
1 'polypeptide(L)'
;MSAVDIVVVGAGVVGLTTAISLAEAGLSTRIVAAEPPTRVTSVAAGAIWGPVRCGPDDRCREWARTGLEVLSALADEPSAGVHQLHGREVARAAKSPPRWTSLLGDLRLLAADELPAGFASGWSYTAPAVSMPAYLEYLLTRYARLSGTVDYATVPSLGSVDAPVVVNCTGIGARSLVPDESLVPVRGQVVVAENPGISEFYIDHGTPGSTDYVYAFPHGDVVILGGTAEEGAFDWAPRPDVSARIRRDCAAAFPALLGARVVTERVGLRPCRPEVRLESEALPGGRVLWHNYGHGGAGVTLAWGCASEIAAAVLAGTASA
;
A
#
# COMPACT_ATOMS: atom_id res chain seq x y z
N MET A 1 9.80 -1.43 -34.13
CA MET A 1 9.44 -1.37 -32.72
C MET A 1 10.75 -1.27 -31.96
N SER A 2 10.99 -0.23 -31.16
CA SER A 2 12.14 -0.16 -30.28
C SER A 2 12.05 -1.31 -29.29
N ALA A 3 13.18 -1.94 -28.98
CA ALA A 3 13.23 -2.99 -27.97
C ALA A 3 12.75 -2.39 -26.63
N VAL A 4 11.96 -3.14 -25.88
CA VAL A 4 11.54 -2.74 -24.53
C VAL A 4 12.75 -2.94 -23.60
N ASP A 5 13.22 -1.87 -23.01
CA ASP A 5 14.41 -1.91 -22.16
C ASP A 5 14.13 -2.53 -20.79
N ILE A 6 12.90 -2.36 -20.29
CA ILE A 6 12.53 -2.78 -18.92
C ILE A 6 11.19 -3.46 -18.89
N VAL A 7 11.12 -4.63 -18.27
CA VAL A 7 9.87 -5.32 -17.94
C VAL A 7 9.64 -5.29 -16.43
N VAL A 8 8.52 -4.69 -16.02
CA VAL A 8 8.04 -4.73 -14.63
C VAL A 8 7.06 -5.90 -14.48
N VAL A 9 7.32 -6.80 -13.55
CA VAL A 9 6.46 -7.95 -13.28
C VAL A 9 5.57 -7.66 -12.09
N GLY A 10 4.26 -7.52 -12.35
CA GLY A 10 3.22 -7.19 -11.37
C GLY A 10 2.57 -5.83 -11.58
N ALA A 11 1.23 -5.78 -11.52
CA ALA A 11 0.41 -4.59 -11.73
C ALA A 11 -0.28 -4.08 -10.44
N GLY A 12 0.29 -4.37 -9.28
CA GLY A 12 -0.08 -3.72 -8.03
C GLY A 12 0.43 -2.29 -7.94
N VAL A 13 0.12 -1.57 -6.85
CA VAL A 13 0.56 -0.18 -6.66
C VAL A 13 2.07 -0.04 -6.85
N VAL A 14 2.87 -0.96 -6.32
CA VAL A 14 4.33 -0.93 -6.43
C VAL A 14 4.80 -1.09 -7.89
N GLY A 15 4.21 -2.02 -8.63
CA GLY A 15 4.58 -2.23 -10.04
C GLY A 15 4.18 -1.06 -10.93
N LEU A 16 2.97 -0.53 -10.75
CA LEU A 16 2.49 0.62 -11.51
C LEU A 16 3.33 1.88 -11.26
N THR A 17 3.62 2.20 -10.00
CA THR A 17 4.46 3.37 -9.66
C THR A 17 5.89 3.19 -10.18
N THR A 18 6.45 1.98 -10.11
CA THR A 18 7.78 1.68 -10.65
C THR A 18 7.81 1.87 -12.17
N ALA A 19 6.84 1.32 -12.90
CA ALA A 19 6.77 1.46 -14.35
C ALA A 19 6.57 2.93 -14.78
N ILE A 20 5.75 3.69 -14.05
CA ILE A 20 5.55 5.13 -14.29
C ILE A 20 6.85 5.89 -14.06
N SER A 21 7.53 5.70 -12.92
CA SER A 21 8.77 6.41 -12.61
C SER A 21 9.88 6.14 -13.64
N LEU A 22 9.99 4.90 -14.11
CA LEU A 22 10.93 4.54 -15.17
C LEU A 22 10.55 5.17 -16.52
N ALA A 23 9.26 5.16 -16.88
CA ALA A 23 8.78 5.77 -18.13
C ALA A 23 8.92 7.30 -18.12
N GLU A 24 8.66 7.96 -17.01
CA GLU A 24 8.87 9.40 -16.82
C GLU A 24 10.36 9.79 -16.87
N ALA A 25 11.24 8.86 -16.52
CA ALA A 25 12.68 8.98 -16.71
C ALA A 25 13.15 8.76 -18.17
N GLY A 26 12.22 8.54 -19.11
CA GLY A 26 12.50 8.38 -20.55
C GLY A 26 12.83 6.94 -20.96
N LEU A 27 12.65 5.95 -20.10
CA LEU A 27 12.95 4.56 -20.38
C LEU A 27 11.73 3.84 -20.98
N SER A 28 11.97 2.94 -21.93
CA SER A 28 10.90 2.11 -22.53
C SER A 28 10.52 0.99 -21.57
N THR A 29 9.26 0.97 -21.14
CA THR A 29 8.78 0.03 -20.13
C THR A 29 7.54 -0.75 -20.58
N ARG A 30 7.39 -1.98 -20.07
CA ARG A 30 6.20 -2.81 -20.19
C ARG A 30 5.90 -3.49 -18.87
N ILE A 31 4.64 -3.60 -18.49
CA ILE A 31 4.21 -4.41 -17.35
C ILE A 31 3.74 -5.78 -17.84
N VAL A 32 4.15 -6.84 -17.14
CA VAL A 32 3.56 -8.18 -17.27
C VAL A 32 2.97 -8.57 -15.92
N ALA A 33 1.70 -8.96 -15.88
CA ALA A 33 1.02 -9.27 -14.64
C ALA A 33 0.06 -10.46 -14.78
N ALA A 34 0.03 -11.33 -13.79
CA ALA A 34 -0.90 -12.46 -13.77
C ALA A 34 -2.36 -12.02 -13.56
N GLU A 35 -2.57 -10.92 -12.85
CA GLU A 35 -3.89 -10.42 -12.49
C GLU A 35 -4.00 -8.90 -12.73
N PRO A 36 -5.19 -8.41 -13.09
CA PRO A 36 -5.43 -6.98 -13.25
C PRO A 36 -5.37 -6.27 -11.87
N PRO A 37 -5.13 -4.94 -11.84
CA PRO A 37 -5.07 -4.16 -10.60
C PRO A 37 -6.30 -4.26 -9.69
N THR A 38 -7.45 -4.62 -10.25
CA THR A 38 -8.70 -4.84 -9.51
C THR A 38 -8.73 -6.14 -8.68
N ARG A 39 -7.75 -7.03 -8.89
CA ARG A 39 -7.70 -8.37 -8.26
C ARG A 39 -6.42 -8.62 -7.45
N VAL A 40 -5.63 -7.57 -7.20
CA VAL A 40 -4.39 -7.67 -6.41
C VAL A 40 -4.59 -7.16 -4.98
N THR A 41 -3.66 -7.50 -4.09
CA THR A 41 -3.67 -7.06 -2.68
C THR A 41 -3.88 -5.54 -2.53
N SER A 42 -3.33 -4.73 -3.43
CA SER A 42 -3.41 -3.26 -3.34
C SER A 42 -4.84 -2.74 -3.31
N VAL A 43 -5.80 -3.36 -4.02
CA VAL A 43 -7.19 -2.90 -4.05
C VAL A 43 -7.90 -3.06 -2.70
N ALA A 44 -7.41 -3.97 -1.85
CA ALA A 44 -7.99 -4.24 -0.54
C ALA A 44 -7.48 -3.30 0.56
N ALA A 45 -6.47 -2.47 0.29
CA ALA A 45 -5.94 -1.56 1.30
C ALA A 45 -6.97 -0.49 1.69
N GLY A 46 -7.07 -0.19 2.98
CA GLY A 46 -7.85 0.93 3.50
C GLY A 46 -7.21 2.27 3.15
N ALA A 47 -5.92 2.24 3.00
CA ALA A 47 -4.98 3.18 2.41
C ALA A 47 -5.08 4.62 2.93
N ILE A 48 -4.55 4.81 4.11
CA ILE A 48 -4.04 6.10 4.58
C ILE A 48 -2.52 6.05 4.57
N TRP A 49 -1.84 7.16 4.26
CA TRP A 49 -0.40 7.21 4.31
C TRP A 49 0.10 6.98 5.74
N GLY A 50 1.05 6.07 5.88
CA GLY A 50 1.70 5.70 7.12
C GLY A 50 2.55 4.44 6.92
N PRO A 51 3.85 4.46 7.28
CA PRO A 51 4.74 3.32 7.12
C PRO A 51 4.51 2.26 8.21
N VAL A 52 3.51 1.41 8.00
CA VAL A 52 3.09 0.37 8.93
C VAL A 52 3.66 -0.98 8.49
N ARG A 53 4.34 -1.69 9.41
CA ARG A 53 4.91 -3.03 9.15
C ARG A 53 5.89 -3.08 7.97
N CYS A 54 6.79 -2.10 7.88
CA CYS A 54 7.78 -2.03 6.78
C CYS A 54 9.24 -2.13 7.21
N GLY A 55 9.49 -2.43 8.47
CA GLY A 55 10.84 -2.39 9.04
C GLY A 55 11.21 -1.01 9.61
N PRO A 56 12.23 -0.93 10.46
CA PRO A 56 12.58 0.28 11.20
C PRO A 56 13.66 1.15 10.54
N ASP A 57 14.07 0.88 9.30
CA ASP A 57 15.27 1.49 8.73
C ASP A 57 15.07 2.93 8.21
N ASP A 58 16.18 3.66 8.06
CA ASP A 58 16.17 5.04 7.57
C ASP A 58 15.75 5.10 6.09
N ARG A 59 15.98 4.05 5.28
CA ARG A 59 15.51 3.96 3.89
C ARG A 59 13.98 3.95 3.82
N CYS A 60 13.32 3.17 4.68
CA CYS A 60 11.85 3.17 4.81
C CYS A 60 11.30 4.58 5.06
N ARG A 61 12.00 5.36 5.89
CA ARG A 61 11.61 6.74 6.21
C ARG A 61 11.78 7.67 5.00
N GLU A 62 12.86 7.52 4.24
CA GLU A 62 13.08 8.29 3.00
C GLU A 62 12.02 7.95 1.93
N TRP A 63 11.76 6.65 1.71
CA TRP A 63 10.71 6.23 0.78
C TRP A 63 9.33 6.73 1.22
N ALA A 64 9.05 6.72 2.52
CA ALA A 64 7.79 7.23 3.06
C ALA A 64 7.67 8.75 2.85
N ARG A 65 8.75 9.52 3.01
CA ARG A 65 8.76 10.97 2.74
C ARG A 65 8.45 11.27 1.28
N THR A 66 9.15 10.61 0.34
CA THR A 66 8.85 10.73 -1.09
C THR A 66 7.40 10.36 -1.40
N GLY A 67 6.89 9.28 -0.79
CA GLY A 67 5.48 8.89 -0.91
C GLY A 67 4.51 9.95 -0.37
N LEU A 68 4.85 10.61 0.76
CA LEU A 68 4.05 11.70 1.33
C LEU A 68 3.98 12.89 0.37
N GLU A 69 5.13 13.31 -0.16
CA GLU A 69 5.24 14.43 -1.10
C GLU A 69 4.39 14.20 -2.36
N VAL A 70 4.56 13.02 -2.99
CA VAL A 70 3.81 12.68 -4.22
C VAL A 70 2.31 12.54 -3.94
N LEU A 71 1.91 11.82 -2.90
CA LEU A 71 0.48 11.64 -2.59
C LEU A 71 -0.16 12.95 -2.15
N SER A 72 0.56 13.83 -1.45
CA SER A 72 0.04 15.16 -1.09
C SER A 72 -0.20 16.03 -2.33
N ALA A 73 0.72 16.00 -3.30
CA ALA A 73 0.52 16.70 -4.57
C ALA A 73 -0.64 16.10 -5.39
N LEU A 74 -0.82 14.79 -5.36
CA LEU A 74 -1.94 14.11 -6.04
C LEU A 74 -3.30 14.37 -5.38
N ALA A 75 -3.35 14.86 -4.15
CA ALA A 75 -4.61 15.25 -3.50
C ALA A 75 -5.28 16.47 -4.18
N ASP A 76 -4.52 17.25 -4.94
CA ASP A 76 -5.02 18.35 -5.75
C ASP A 76 -5.52 17.90 -7.15
N GLU A 77 -5.32 16.62 -7.50
CA GLU A 77 -5.76 16.01 -8.76
C GLU A 77 -7.03 15.18 -8.53
N PRO A 78 -8.24 15.67 -8.90
CA PRO A 78 -9.49 14.98 -8.58
C PRO A 78 -9.60 13.56 -9.13
N SER A 79 -8.93 13.28 -10.26
CA SER A 79 -8.95 11.96 -10.90
C SER A 79 -8.05 10.94 -10.20
N ALA A 80 -7.14 11.37 -9.32
CA ALA A 80 -6.19 10.49 -8.66
C ALA A 80 -6.81 9.63 -7.56
N GLY A 81 -7.99 9.99 -7.06
CA GLY A 81 -8.61 9.28 -5.92
C GLY A 81 -7.83 9.44 -4.62
N VAL A 82 -7.01 10.48 -4.50
CA VAL A 82 -6.25 10.85 -3.31
C VAL A 82 -6.88 12.10 -2.70
N HIS A 83 -6.94 12.18 -1.38
CA HIS A 83 -7.42 13.37 -0.67
C HIS A 83 -6.72 13.51 0.68
N GLN A 84 -6.60 14.74 1.17
CA GLN A 84 -6.11 14.97 2.53
C GLN A 84 -7.23 14.63 3.52
N LEU A 85 -6.90 13.81 4.50
CA LEU A 85 -7.84 13.36 5.52
C LEU A 85 -7.28 13.64 6.91
N HIS A 86 -8.00 14.43 7.68
CA HIS A 86 -7.73 14.64 9.09
C HIS A 86 -8.32 13.50 9.92
N GLY A 87 -7.70 13.20 11.07
CA GLY A 87 -8.27 12.23 11.99
C GLY A 87 -7.38 11.96 13.18
N ARG A 88 -7.67 10.88 13.89
CA ARG A 88 -7.01 10.57 15.14
C ARG A 88 -6.68 9.09 15.29
N GLU A 89 -5.60 8.85 16.03
CA GLU A 89 -5.26 7.55 16.57
C GLU A 89 -5.37 7.58 18.09
N VAL A 90 -5.88 6.50 18.67
CA VAL A 90 -6.04 6.37 20.11
C VAL A 90 -5.49 5.03 20.61
N ALA A 91 -5.01 4.99 21.85
CA ALA A 91 -4.49 3.78 22.46
C ALA A 91 -4.94 3.67 23.93
N ARG A 92 -5.28 2.45 24.34
CA ARG A 92 -5.71 2.13 25.72
C ARG A 92 -4.58 2.18 26.72
N ALA A 93 -3.34 1.96 26.27
CA ALA A 93 -2.12 2.15 27.07
C ALA A 93 -1.47 3.49 26.75
N ALA A 94 -0.67 4.01 27.66
CA ALA A 94 0.17 5.17 27.40
C ALA A 94 1.16 4.85 26.26
N LYS A 95 1.05 5.57 25.17
CA LYS A 95 1.83 5.36 23.95
C LYS A 95 2.17 6.71 23.32
N SER A 96 3.39 6.84 22.83
CA SER A 96 3.78 8.00 22.02
C SER A 96 3.48 7.78 20.55
N PRO A 97 3.27 8.86 19.79
CA PRO A 97 3.19 8.77 18.34
C PRO A 97 4.41 8.05 17.74
N PRO A 98 4.25 7.26 16.69
CA PRO A 98 5.38 6.66 15.97
C PRO A 98 6.35 7.71 15.42
N ARG A 99 7.65 7.40 15.35
CA ARG A 99 8.68 8.36 14.90
C ARG A 99 8.40 8.96 13.51
N TRP A 100 7.74 8.24 12.62
CA TRP A 100 7.40 8.72 11.27
C TRP A 100 6.39 9.88 11.28
N THR A 101 5.58 10.04 12.34
CA THR A 101 4.63 11.16 12.44
C THR A 101 5.30 12.51 12.46
N SER A 102 6.62 12.57 12.76
CA SER A 102 7.42 13.81 12.63
C SER A 102 7.57 14.33 11.18
N LEU A 103 7.16 13.54 10.18
CA LEU A 103 7.07 13.98 8.79
C LEU A 103 5.80 14.78 8.50
N LEU A 104 4.80 14.71 9.40
CA LEU A 104 3.53 15.42 9.27
C LEU A 104 3.62 16.80 9.92
N GLY A 105 3.04 17.80 9.28
CA GLY A 105 3.16 19.20 9.70
C GLY A 105 2.24 19.63 10.85
N ASP A 106 1.17 18.85 11.13
CA ASP A 106 0.09 19.21 12.03
C ASP A 106 -0.15 18.18 13.16
N LEU A 107 0.86 17.36 13.46
CA LEU A 107 0.76 16.37 14.53
C LEU A 107 0.47 17.05 15.88
N ARG A 108 -0.61 16.64 16.54
CA ARG A 108 -1.03 17.14 17.85
C ARG A 108 -1.36 15.98 18.80
N LEU A 109 -0.87 16.03 20.02
CA LEU A 109 -1.29 15.12 21.08
C LEU A 109 -2.69 15.51 21.57
N LEU A 110 -3.54 14.52 21.80
CA LEU A 110 -4.86 14.73 22.37
C LEU A 110 -4.77 14.99 23.88
N ALA A 111 -5.53 15.96 24.38
CA ALA A 111 -5.68 16.20 25.80
C ALA A 111 -6.57 15.11 26.44
N ALA A 112 -6.51 14.96 27.77
CA ALA A 112 -7.21 13.88 28.46
C ALA A 112 -8.74 13.92 28.28
N ASP A 113 -9.32 15.12 28.16
CA ASP A 113 -10.75 15.34 27.90
C ASP A 113 -11.18 15.14 26.45
N GLU A 114 -10.21 15.05 25.51
CA GLU A 114 -10.47 14.72 24.10
C GLU A 114 -10.42 13.21 23.85
N LEU A 115 -9.89 12.42 24.79
CA LEU A 115 -9.80 10.97 24.65
C LEU A 115 -11.15 10.31 24.90
N PRO A 116 -11.53 9.31 24.07
CA PRO A 116 -12.70 8.49 24.39
C PRO A 116 -12.52 7.75 25.73
N ALA A 117 -13.63 7.41 26.38
CA ALA A 117 -13.59 6.68 27.63
C ALA A 117 -12.81 5.35 27.52
N GLY A 118 -11.88 5.12 28.42
CA GLY A 118 -11.03 3.91 28.44
C GLY A 118 -9.77 3.98 27.57
N PHE A 119 -9.46 5.15 26.99
CA PHE A 119 -8.20 5.39 26.30
C PHE A 119 -7.25 6.25 27.16
N ALA A 120 -5.96 5.97 27.05
CA ALA A 120 -4.92 6.63 27.88
C ALA A 120 -4.03 7.58 27.07
N SER A 121 -4.02 7.48 25.76
CA SER A 121 -3.25 8.35 24.86
C SER A 121 -3.87 8.42 23.48
N GLY A 122 -3.56 9.49 22.77
CA GLY A 122 -3.98 9.67 21.39
C GLY A 122 -3.30 10.87 20.76
N TRP A 123 -3.38 10.93 19.44
CA TRP A 123 -2.85 12.02 18.63
C TRP A 123 -3.69 12.19 17.36
N SER A 124 -3.69 13.41 16.83
CA SER A 124 -4.37 13.75 15.58
C SER A 124 -3.39 14.34 14.58
N TYR A 125 -3.71 14.17 13.30
CA TYR A 125 -2.92 14.68 12.19
C TYR A 125 -3.72 14.60 10.88
N THR A 126 -3.19 15.24 9.83
CA THR A 126 -3.69 15.12 8.46
C THR A 126 -2.70 14.31 7.63
N ALA A 127 -3.19 13.36 6.84
CA ALA A 127 -2.38 12.56 5.93
C ALA A 127 -3.16 12.25 4.64
N PRO A 128 -2.46 11.97 3.52
CA PRO A 128 -3.10 11.50 2.30
C PRO A 128 -3.83 10.18 2.52
N ALA A 129 -5.11 10.16 2.21
CA ALA A 129 -5.93 8.96 2.11
C ALA A 129 -6.18 8.64 0.64
N VAL A 130 -6.20 7.35 0.30
CA VAL A 130 -6.19 6.88 -1.08
C VAL A 130 -7.35 5.91 -1.33
N SER A 131 -8.30 6.30 -2.18
CA SER A 131 -9.32 5.39 -2.70
C SER A 131 -8.67 4.43 -3.69
N MET A 132 -8.28 3.25 -3.23
CA MET A 132 -7.46 2.32 -4.01
C MET A 132 -8.03 1.94 -5.37
N PRO A 133 -9.34 1.68 -5.56
CA PRO A 133 -9.87 1.42 -6.90
C PRO A 133 -9.65 2.58 -7.86
N ALA A 134 -9.97 3.81 -7.46
CA ALA A 134 -9.77 5.01 -8.28
C ALA A 134 -8.29 5.29 -8.54
N TYR A 135 -7.45 5.13 -7.52
CA TYR A 135 -6.02 5.36 -7.64
C TYR A 135 -5.32 4.39 -8.60
N LEU A 136 -5.65 3.10 -8.54
CA LEU A 136 -5.08 2.11 -9.45
C LEU A 136 -5.52 2.36 -10.91
N GLU A 137 -6.76 2.80 -11.13
CA GLU A 137 -7.24 3.21 -12.44
C GLU A 137 -6.51 4.47 -12.95
N TYR A 138 -6.33 5.46 -12.06
CA TYR A 138 -5.52 6.64 -12.35
C TYR A 138 -4.08 6.27 -12.75
N LEU A 139 -3.42 5.39 -11.99
CA LEU A 139 -2.07 4.95 -12.31
C LEU A 139 -2.00 4.22 -13.65
N LEU A 140 -2.96 3.36 -13.96
CA LEU A 140 -3.04 2.72 -15.29
C LEU A 140 -3.19 3.75 -16.41
N THR A 141 -4.08 4.72 -16.23
CA THR A 141 -4.31 5.80 -17.20
C THR A 141 -3.05 6.65 -17.38
N ARG A 142 -2.37 7.03 -16.28
CA ARG A 142 -1.11 7.78 -16.33
C ARG A 142 -0.03 6.98 -17.05
N TYR A 143 0.09 5.69 -16.78
CA TYR A 143 1.04 4.80 -17.45
C TYR A 143 0.77 4.68 -18.95
N ALA A 144 -0.50 4.52 -19.36
CA ALA A 144 -0.88 4.48 -20.77
C ALA A 144 -0.56 5.79 -21.52
N ARG A 145 -0.70 6.96 -20.88
CA ARG A 145 -0.30 8.27 -21.44
C ARG A 145 1.20 8.37 -21.70
N LEU A 146 2.01 7.60 -20.97
CA LEU A 146 3.45 7.47 -21.20
C LEU A 146 3.79 6.38 -22.24
N SER A 147 2.82 5.92 -23.01
CA SER A 147 2.94 4.81 -23.96
C SER A 147 3.27 3.46 -23.34
N GLY A 148 3.06 3.31 -22.04
CA GLY A 148 3.23 2.06 -21.32
C GLY A 148 2.14 1.05 -21.66
N THR A 149 2.49 -0.23 -21.71
CA THR A 149 1.57 -1.34 -21.98
C THR A 149 1.54 -2.34 -20.83
N VAL A 150 0.39 -2.97 -20.63
CA VAL A 150 0.20 -4.03 -19.64
C VAL A 150 -0.25 -5.30 -20.35
N ASP A 151 0.55 -6.36 -20.23
CA ASP A 151 0.22 -7.69 -20.73
C ASP A 151 -0.23 -8.58 -19.55
N TYR A 152 -1.40 -9.15 -19.64
CA TYR A 152 -1.89 -10.07 -18.61
C TYR A 152 -1.45 -11.49 -18.93
N ALA A 153 -0.36 -11.91 -18.27
CA ALA A 153 0.21 -13.24 -18.41
C ALA A 153 0.95 -13.65 -17.14
N THR A 154 0.94 -14.95 -16.87
CA THR A 154 1.74 -15.53 -15.79
C THR A 154 3.19 -15.70 -16.23
N VAL A 155 4.12 -15.16 -15.44
CA VAL A 155 5.56 -15.34 -15.64
C VAL A 155 6.01 -16.61 -14.92
N PRO A 156 6.51 -17.62 -15.63
CA PRO A 156 6.94 -18.89 -14.99
C PRO A 156 8.22 -18.75 -14.16
N SER A 157 9.11 -17.84 -14.58
CA SER A 157 10.31 -17.46 -13.83
C SER A 157 10.77 -16.07 -14.25
N LEU A 158 11.41 -15.33 -13.34
CA LEU A 158 11.92 -13.98 -13.64
C LEU A 158 13.07 -14.03 -14.68
N GLY A 159 13.86 -15.09 -14.67
CA GLY A 159 14.92 -15.31 -15.66
C GLY A 159 14.43 -15.56 -17.09
N SER A 160 13.17 -16.01 -17.27
CA SER A 160 12.57 -16.25 -18.59
C SER A 160 12.00 -14.99 -19.24
N VAL A 161 11.94 -13.87 -18.53
CA VAL A 161 11.46 -12.60 -19.07
C VAL A 161 12.54 -12.03 -20.01
N ASP A 162 12.19 -11.84 -21.28
CA ASP A 162 13.11 -11.33 -22.29
C ASP A 162 13.14 -9.79 -22.23
N ALA A 163 14.08 -9.28 -21.43
CA ALA A 163 14.38 -7.84 -21.29
C ALA A 163 15.78 -7.65 -20.67
N PRO A 164 16.50 -6.57 -21.02
CA PRO A 164 17.75 -6.19 -20.37
C PRO A 164 17.62 -5.98 -18.87
N VAL A 165 16.52 -5.35 -18.45
CA VAL A 165 16.21 -5.12 -17.05
C VAL A 165 14.82 -5.69 -16.73
N VAL A 166 14.75 -6.47 -15.66
CA VAL A 166 13.49 -7.01 -15.11
C VAL A 166 13.29 -6.46 -13.70
N VAL A 167 12.08 -5.98 -13.38
CA VAL A 167 11.76 -5.52 -12.02
C VAL A 167 10.67 -6.38 -11.43
N ASN A 168 10.97 -7.11 -10.37
CA ASN A 168 10.04 -7.96 -9.64
C ASN A 168 9.21 -7.16 -8.64
N CYS A 169 7.98 -6.82 -9.00
CA CYS A 169 6.98 -6.14 -8.17
C CYS A 169 5.78 -7.04 -7.83
N THR A 170 6.01 -8.36 -7.70
CA THR A 170 4.94 -9.36 -7.61
C THR A 170 4.33 -9.50 -6.20
N GLY A 171 4.75 -8.68 -5.23
CA GLY A 171 4.20 -8.71 -3.88
C GLY A 171 4.34 -10.11 -3.26
N ILE A 172 3.22 -10.70 -2.80
CA ILE A 172 3.23 -12.06 -2.23
C ILE A 172 3.58 -13.13 -3.27
N GLY A 173 3.35 -12.88 -4.56
CA GLY A 173 3.74 -13.77 -5.65
C GLY A 173 5.25 -13.98 -5.77
N ALA A 174 6.06 -13.07 -5.21
CA ALA A 174 7.51 -13.24 -5.15
C ALA A 174 7.93 -14.52 -4.41
N ARG A 175 7.14 -14.99 -3.45
CA ARG A 175 7.38 -16.25 -2.73
C ARG A 175 7.52 -17.46 -3.65
N SER A 176 6.79 -17.49 -4.75
CA SER A 176 6.85 -18.58 -5.74
C SER A 176 7.90 -18.36 -6.82
N LEU A 177 8.26 -17.11 -7.11
CA LEU A 177 9.20 -16.74 -8.18
C LEU A 177 10.64 -16.62 -7.69
N VAL A 178 10.82 -16.33 -6.42
CA VAL A 178 12.13 -16.22 -5.75
C VAL A 178 12.03 -17.05 -4.47
N PRO A 179 12.97 -17.96 -4.18
CA PRO A 179 12.97 -18.72 -2.94
C PRO A 179 13.24 -17.79 -1.73
N ASP A 180 12.20 -17.12 -1.24
CA ASP A 180 12.27 -16.18 -0.13
C ASP A 180 11.32 -16.62 0.99
N GLU A 181 11.85 -17.41 1.91
CA GLU A 181 11.10 -17.91 3.07
C GLU A 181 10.75 -16.81 4.08
N SER A 182 11.48 -15.68 4.05
CA SER A 182 11.21 -14.54 4.92
C SER A 182 9.97 -13.75 4.52
N LEU A 183 9.44 -13.97 3.30
CA LEU A 183 8.22 -13.35 2.80
C LEU A 183 6.99 -14.10 3.32
N VAL A 184 6.32 -13.54 4.30
CA VAL A 184 5.15 -14.12 4.97
C VAL A 184 3.88 -13.34 4.61
N PRO A 185 2.79 -14.01 4.18
CA PRO A 185 1.52 -13.32 3.99
C PRO A 185 0.91 -12.94 5.34
N VAL A 186 0.40 -11.73 5.43
CA VAL A 186 -0.47 -11.32 6.54
C VAL A 186 -1.82 -10.96 5.95
N ARG A 187 -2.78 -11.87 6.12
CA ARG A 187 -4.14 -11.72 5.62
C ARG A 187 -4.86 -10.60 6.35
N GLY A 188 -5.45 -9.68 5.59
CA GLY A 188 -6.29 -8.61 6.09
C GLY A 188 -7.66 -8.62 5.44
N GLN A 189 -8.71 -8.60 6.24
CA GLN A 189 -10.08 -8.41 5.79
C GLN A 189 -10.59 -7.05 6.22
N VAL A 190 -11.30 -6.37 5.32
CA VAL A 190 -11.95 -5.10 5.56
C VAL A 190 -13.40 -5.14 5.06
N VAL A 191 -14.24 -4.30 5.63
CA VAL A 191 -15.62 -4.08 5.18
C VAL A 191 -15.70 -2.67 4.60
N VAL A 192 -16.27 -2.55 3.41
CA VAL A 192 -16.61 -1.27 2.80
C VAL A 192 -18.11 -1.07 3.01
N ALA A 193 -18.48 -0.02 3.73
CA ALA A 193 -19.86 0.34 4.00
C ALA A 193 -20.20 1.71 3.44
N GLU A 194 -21.47 2.01 3.25
CA GLU A 194 -21.94 3.37 3.00
C GLU A 194 -21.50 4.27 4.15
N ASN A 195 -21.03 5.46 3.83
CA ASN A 195 -20.56 6.42 4.83
C ASN A 195 -21.75 7.17 5.45
N PRO A 196 -22.02 6.99 6.75
CA PRO A 196 -23.11 7.68 7.43
C PRO A 196 -22.79 9.12 7.84
N GLY A 197 -21.77 9.75 7.24
CA GLY A 197 -21.33 11.10 7.53
C GLY A 197 -20.03 11.18 8.36
N ILE A 198 -19.24 10.13 8.38
CA ILE A 198 -17.89 10.14 8.99
C ILE A 198 -16.97 10.97 8.10
N SER A 199 -16.34 12.00 8.67
CA SER A 199 -15.45 12.92 7.94
C SER A 199 -13.99 12.84 8.37
N GLU A 200 -13.69 12.15 9.49
CA GLU A 200 -12.35 12.00 10.03
C GLU A 200 -11.95 10.51 10.04
N PHE A 201 -10.66 10.22 9.83
CA PHE A 201 -10.20 8.86 10.08
C PHE A 201 -10.11 8.58 11.58
N TYR A 202 -10.22 7.31 11.90
CA TYR A 202 -10.08 6.81 13.27
C TYR A 202 -9.26 5.51 13.28
N ILE A 203 -8.31 5.41 14.20
CA ILE A 203 -7.56 4.19 14.46
C ILE A 203 -7.51 3.94 15.97
N ASP A 204 -8.00 2.77 16.40
CA ASP A 204 -7.76 2.23 17.75
C ASP A 204 -6.62 1.21 17.66
N HIS A 205 -5.54 1.47 18.37
CA HIS A 205 -4.38 0.58 18.42
C HIS A 205 -4.65 -0.76 19.13
N GLY A 206 -5.86 -0.95 19.64
CA GLY A 206 -6.27 -2.19 20.29
C GLY A 206 -5.49 -2.52 21.55
N THR A 207 -5.60 -3.78 21.97
CA THR A 207 -4.81 -4.35 23.05
C THR A 207 -3.51 -4.92 22.45
N PRO A 208 -2.35 -4.76 23.13
CA PRO A 208 -1.11 -5.38 22.70
C PRO A 208 -1.28 -6.89 22.45
N GLY A 209 -0.82 -7.36 21.29
CA GLY A 209 -0.93 -8.77 20.88
C GLY A 209 -2.23 -9.13 20.14
N SER A 210 -3.18 -8.22 20.01
CA SER A 210 -4.37 -8.45 19.17
C SER A 210 -3.99 -8.50 17.69
N THR A 211 -4.63 -9.42 16.97
CA THR A 211 -4.61 -9.49 15.50
C THR A 211 -5.72 -8.64 14.88
N ASP A 212 -6.58 -8.06 15.71
CA ASP A 212 -7.73 -7.28 15.34
C ASP A 212 -7.44 -5.79 15.46
N TYR A 213 -7.77 -5.07 14.42
CA TYR A 213 -7.62 -3.62 14.34
C TYR A 213 -8.99 -2.98 14.21
N VAL A 214 -9.21 -1.87 14.90
CA VAL A 214 -10.41 -1.04 14.72
C VAL A 214 -9.98 0.23 14.04
N TYR A 215 -10.43 0.43 12.81
CA TYR A 215 -10.25 1.69 12.11
C TYR A 215 -11.42 1.98 11.17
N ALA A 216 -11.64 3.27 10.91
CA ALA A 216 -12.59 3.75 9.94
C ALA A 216 -11.89 4.82 9.07
N PHE A 217 -11.84 4.58 7.75
CA PHE A 217 -11.26 5.50 6.78
C PHE A 217 -12.34 5.93 5.79
N PRO A 218 -12.89 7.16 5.91
CA PRO A 218 -13.88 7.68 4.99
C PRO A 218 -13.24 8.06 3.64
N HIS A 219 -13.92 7.66 2.57
CA HIS A 219 -13.60 7.98 1.18
C HIS A 219 -14.88 8.43 0.46
N GLY A 220 -15.33 9.66 0.73
CA GLY A 220 -16.57 10.18 0.18
C GLY A 220 -17.80 9.40 0.66
N ASP A 221 -18.53 8.79 -0.28
CA ASP A 221 -19.77 8.05 0.00
C ASP A 221 -19.57 6.70 0.67
N VAL A 222 -18.33 6.25 0.83
CA VAL A 222 -18.02 4.98 1.50
C VAL A 222 -17.05 5.19 2.64
N VAL A 223 -17.07 4.26 3.59
CA VAL A 223 -16.10 4.16 4.67
C VAL A 223 -15.51 2.75 4.68
N ILE A 224 -14.18 2.65 4.79
CA ILE A 224 -13.48 1.38 4.94
C ILE A 224 -13.28 1.10 6.41
N LEU A 225 -13.85 -0.02 6.86
CA LEU A 225 -13.81 -0.48 8.24
C LEU A 225 -12.82 -1.63 8.35
N GLY A 226 -11.95 -1.56 9.30
CA GLY A 226 -10.95 -2.60 9.48
C GLY A 226 -10.76 -3.04 10.92
N GLY A 227 -10.07 -4.10 11.12
CA GLY A 227 -9.80 -5.19 10.19
C GLY A 227 -8.97 -6.26 10.86
N THR A 228 -8.36 -7.12 10.09
CA THR A 228 -7.56 -8.24 10.61
C THR A 228 -6.11 -8.19 10.15
N ALA A 229 -5.24 -8.94 10.87
CA ALA A 229 -3.87 -9.21 10.46
C ALA A 229 -3.50 -10.64 10.87
N GLU A 230 -3.90 -11.61 10.06
CA GLU A 230 -3.70 -13.03 10.29
C GLU A 230 -2.43 -13.49 9.57
N GLU A 231 -1.37 -13.72 10.33
CA GLU A 231 -0.07 -14.14 9.80
C GLU A 231 -0.14 -15.58 9.30
N GLY A 232 0.49 -15.84 8.15
CA GLY A 232 0.54 -17.16 7.53
C GLY A 232 -0.75 -17.62 6.85
N ALA A 233 -1.82 -16.84 6.88
CA ALA A 233 -3.06 -17.19 6.21
C ALA A 233 -3.02 -16.79 4.72
N PHE A 234 -3.42 -17.74 3.83
CA PHE A 234 -3.35 -17.58 2.37
C PHE A 234 -4.71 -17.49 1.68
N ASP A 235 -5.82 -17.64 2.40
CA ASP A 235 -7.15 -17.60 1.78
C ASP A 235 -7.57 -16.17 1.42
N TRP A 236 -8.26 -16.06 0.28
CA TRP A 236 -8.78 -14.80 -0.26
C TRP A 236 -10.29 -14.62 -0.03
N ALA A 237 -10.96 -15.62 0.55
CA ALA A 237 -12.40 -15.55 0.77
C ALA A 237 -12.71 -14.66 1.97
N PRO A 238 -13.64 -13.70 1.85
CA PRO A 238 -14.18 -12.99 2.99
C PRO A 238 -14.88 -13.97 3.93
N ARG A 239 -14.75 -13.74 5.25
CA ARG A 239 -15.42 -14.54 6.30
C ARG A 239 -16.53 -13.70 6.92
N PRO A 240 -17.80 -14.14 6.86
CA PRO A 240 -18.94 -13.36 7.32
C PRO A 240 -18.92 -13.02 8.82
N ASP A 241 -18.43 -13.93 9.66
CA ASP A 241 -18.26 -13.73 11.10
C ASP A 241 -17.22 -12.64 11.40
N VAL A 242 -16.12 -12.59 10.63
CA VAL A 242 -15.10 -11.53 10.71
C VAL A 242 -15.69 -10.19 10.30
N SER A 243 -16.46 -10.15 9.22
CA SER A 243 -17.13 -8.92 8.77
C SER A 243 -18.14 -8.40 9.79
N ALA A 244 -18.92 -9.29 10.40
CA ALA A 244 -19.87 -8.93 11.45
C ALA A 244 -19.14 -8.36 12.68
N ARG A 245 -18.00 -8.94 13.06
CA ARG A 245 -17.14 -8.44 14.14
C ARG A 245 -16.57 -7.06 13.82
N ILE A 246 -15.95 -6.87 12.64
CA ILE A 246 -15.39 -5.58 12.22
C ILE A 246 -16.45 -4.47 12.32
N ARG A 247 -17.64 -4.71 11.79
CA ARG A 247 -18.76 -3.75 11.84
C ARG A 247 -19.16 -3.40 13.27
N ARG A 248 -19.33 -4.40 14.13
CA ARG A 248 -19.69 -4.21 15.54
C ARG A 248 -18.62 -3.39 16.28
N ASP A 249 -17.34 -3.73 16.06
CA ASP A 249 -16.23 -3.10 16.77
C ASP A 249 -16.02 -1.65 16.31
N CYS A 250 -16.17 -1.37 15.02
CA CYS A 250 -16.17 0.01 14.49
C CYS A 250 -17.41 0.81 14.95
N ALA A 251 -18.57 0.16 15.09
CA ALA A 251 -19.77 0.82 15.57
C ALA A 251 -19.69 1.24 17.05
N ALA A 252 -18.78 0.67 17.83
CA ALA A 252 -18.49 1.15 19.19
C ALA A 252 -17.92 2.58 19.18
N ALA A 253 -17.13 2.94 18.16
CA ALA A 253 -16.61 4.29 17.97
C ALA A 253 -17.60 5.20 17.19
N PHE A 254 -18.34 4.61 16.25
CA PHE A 254 -19.28 5.31 15.38
C PHE A 254 -20.63 4.59 15.33
N PRO A 255 -21.56 4.84 16.28
CA PRO A 255 -22.84 4.11 16.36
C PRO A 255 -23.68 4.15 15.07
N ALA A 256 -23.56 5.20 14.25
CA ALA A 256 -24.23 5.32 12.96
C ALA A 256 -23.88 4.20 11.97
N LEU A 257 -22.74 3.53 12.14
CA LEU A 257 -22.31 2.38 11.32
C LEU A 257 -23.18 1.13 11.51
N LEU A 258 -23.94 1.02 12.60
CA LEU A 258 -24.86 -0.11 12.80
C LEU A 258 -25.93 -0.22 11.71
N GLY A 259 -26.39 0.93 11.19
CA GLY A 259 -27.39 1.01 10.11
C GLY A 259 -26.78 1.09 8.71
N ALA A 260 -25.48 1.25 8.57
CA ALA A 260 -24.83 1.43 7.28
C ALA A 260 -24.89 0.15 6.44
N ARG A 261 -25.28 0.27 5.17
CA ARG A 261 -25.32 -0.85 4.22
C ARG A 261 -23.90 -1.24 3.85
N VAL A 262 -23.60 -2.53 3.87
CA VAL A 262 -22.34 -3.08 3.36
C VAL A 262 -22.37 -3.01 1.83
N VAL A 263 -21.36 -2.34 1.26
CA VAL A 263 -21.16 -2.23 -0.19
C VAL A 263 -20.40 -3.44 -0.70
N THR A 264 -19.30 -3.80 -0.04
CA THR A 264 -18.48 -4.97 -0.36
C THR A 264 -17.55 -5.34 0.79
N GLU A 265 -16.95 -6.50 0.69
CA GLU A 265 -15.90 -6.98 1.57
C GLU A 265 -14.64 -7.22 0.74
N ARG A 266 -13.47 -6.92 1.29
CA ARG A 266 -12.21 -7.11 0.60
C ARG A 266 -11.23 -7.87 1.47
N VAL A 267 -10.44 -8.73 0.83
CA VAL A 267 -9.34 -9.45 1.45
C VAL A 267 -8.06 -9.15 0.68
N GLY A 268 -6.96 -8.96 1.39
CA GLY A 268 -5.63 -8.79 0.80
C GLY A 268 -4.58 -9.54 1.60
N LEU A 269 -3.57 -10.05 0.93
CA LEU A 269 -2.43 -10.71 1.53
C LEU A 269 -1.25 -9.74 1.55
N ARG A 270 -1.01 -9.08 2.68
CA ARG A 270 0.13 -8.17 2.84
C ARG A 270 1.43 -8.95 2.73
N PRO A 271 2.33 -8.59 1.81
CA PRO A 271 3.61 -9.28 1.63
C PRO A 271 4.61 -8.80 2.68
N CYS A 272 4.57 -9.40 3.86
CA CYS A 272 5.42 -8.97 4.98
C CYS A 272 6.78 -9.64 4.94
N ARG A 273 7.84 -8.84 5.10
CA ARG A 273 9.23 -9.24 5.34
C ARG A 273 9.79 -8.42 6.52
N PRO A 274 10.88 -8.85 7.15
CA PRO A 274 11.60 -8.03 8.13
C PRO A 274 11.98 -6.66 7.55
N GLU A 275 12.42 -6.63 6.27
CA GLU A 275 12.78 -5.42 5.53
C GLU A 275 12.23 -5.51 4.10
N VAL A 276 11.93 -4.37 3.49
CA VAL A 276 11.58 -4.30 2.07
C VAL A 276 12.78 -4.78 1.25
N ARG A 277 12.56 -5.70 0.33
CA ARG A 277 13.60 -6.12 -0.60
C ARG A 277 13.65 -5.15 -1.78
N LEU A 278 14.59 -4.21 -1.72
CA LEU A 278 14.90 -3.27 -2.81
C LEU A 278 16.39 -3.39 -3.13
N GLU A 279 16.72 -4.29 -4.06
CA GLU A 279 18.09 -4.60 -4.46
C GLU A 279 18.12 -5.19 -5.86
N SER A 280 19.29 -5.20 -6.50
CA SER A 280 19.50 -5.81 -7.81
C SER A 280 20.42 -7.02 -7.76
N GLU A 281 20.21 -7.94 -8.67
CA GLU A 281 21.12 -9.07 -8.93
C GLU A 281 21.36 -9.25 -10.43
N ALA A 282 22.51 -9.82 -10.78
CA ALA A 282 22.85 -10.11 -12.16
C ALA A 282 22.10 -11.35 -12.67
N LEU A 283 21.56 -11.26 -13.89
CA LEU A 283 21.06 -12.40 -14.64
C LEU A 283 22.04 -12.79 -15.77
N PRO A 284 21.99 -14.03 -16.27
CA PRO A 284 22.78 -14.44 -17.43
C PRO A 284 22.61 -13.50 -18.63
N GLY A 285 23.70 -13.31 -19.38
CA GLY A 285 23.71 -12.45 -20.58
C GLY A 285 23.80 -10.95 -20.30
N GLY A 286 24.30 -10.55 -19.13
CA GLY A 286 24.46 -9.12 -18.77
C GLY A 286 23.15 -8.42 -18.38
N ARG A 287 22.09 -9.19 -18.19
CA ARG A 287 20.79 -8.65 -17.75
C ARG A 287 20.78 -8.39 -16.25
N VAL A 288 19.86 -7.53 -15.80
CA VAL A 288 19.71 -7.15 -14.39
C VAL A 288 18.29 -7.46 -13.91
N LEU A 289 18.19 -8.07 -12.73
CA LEU A 289 16.92 -8.27 -12.02
C LEU A 289 16.89 -7.36 -10.79
N TRP A 290 15.92 -6.45 -10.73
CA TRP A 290 15.59 -5.70 -9.54
C TRP A 290 14.48 -6.38 -8.76
N HIS A 291 14.61 -6.43 -7.45
CA HIS A 291 13.53 -6.81 -6.54
C HIS A 291 12.93 -5.56 -5.92
N ASN A 292 11.61 -5.49 -5.87
CA ASN A 292 10.84 -4.41 -5.24
C ASN A 292 9.56 -5.00 -4.63
N TYR A 293 9.71 -5.70 -3.51
CA TYR A 293 8.62 -6.37 -2.82
C TYR A 293 8.87 -6.48 -1.31
N GLY A 294 7.88 -7.00 -0.58
CA GLY A 294 8.00 -7.20 0.86
C GLY A 294 7.60 -5.97 1.69
N HIS A 295 6.75 -5.10 1.14
CA HIS A 295 6.34 -3.82 1.74
C HIS A 295 5.37 -3.95 2.93
N GLY A 296 4.94 -5.17 3.30
CA GLY A 296 4.01 -5.38 4.39
C GLY A 296 2.71 -4.60 4.23
N GLY A 297 2.36 -3.81 5.25
CA GLY A 297 1.19 -2.93 5.22
C GLY A 297 1.42 -1.57 4.57
N ALA A 298 2.66 -1.23 4.17
CA ALA A 298 3.07 0.10 3.76
C ALA A 298 3.25 0.28 2.24
N GLY A 299 2.79 -0.67 1.41
CA GLY A 299 3.02 -0.64 -0.03
C GLY A 299 2.59 0.67 -0.71
N VAL A 300 1.45 1.25 -0.35
CA VAL A 300 0.99 2.54 -0.88
C VAL A 300 1.90 3.68 -0.44
N THR A 301 2.29 3.67 0.82
CA THR A 301 3.16 4.68 1.43
C THR A 301 4.54 4.75 0.79
N LEU A 302 5.14 3.59 0.50
CA LEU A 302 6.54 3.47 0.09
C LEU A 302 6.74 3.41 -1.43
N ALA A 303 5.69 3.09 -2.18
CA ALA A 303 5.79 2.74 -3.60
C ALA A 303 6.53 3.77 -4.45
N TRP A 304 6.26 5.07 -4.29
CA TRP A 304 6.92 6.12 -5.04
C TRP A 304 8.40 6.30 -4.67
N GLY A 305 8.73 6.20 -3.38
CA GLY A 305 10.11 6.27 -2.93
C GLY A 305 10.96 5.12 -3.46
N CYS A 306 10.45 3.89 -3.36
CA CYS A 306 11.10 2.72 -3.94
C CYS A 306 11.24 2.82 -5.47
N ALA A 307 10.22 3.31 -6.15
CA ALA A 307 10.22 3.51 -7.59
C ALA A 307 11.27 4.54 -8.04
N SER A 308 11.36 5.65 -7.33
CA SER A 308 12.36 6.71 -7.59
C SER A 308 13.79 6.19 -7.42
N GLU A 309 14.05 5.40 -6.39
CA GLU A 309 15.37 4.81 -6.16
C GLU A 309 15.77 3.86 -7.29
N ILE A 310 14.85 2.99 -7.76
CA ILE A 310 15.09 2.10 -8.90
C ILE A 310 15.36 2.92 -10.17
N ALA A 311 14.53 3.92 -10.47
CA ALA A 311 14.69 4.75 -11.66
C ALA A 311 16.06 5.44 -11.68
N ALA A 312 16.48 6.03 -10.56
CA ALA A 312 17.79 6.65 -10.42
C ALA A 312 18.95 5.65 -10.62
N ALA A 313 18.84 4.45 -10.05
CA ALA A 313 19.87 3.41 -10.16
C ALA A 313 19.99 2.85 -11.59
N VAL A 314 18.86 2.63 -12.28
CA VAL A 314 18.85 2.17 -13.67
C VAL A 314 19.46 3.21 -14.60
N LEU A 315 19.11 4.50 -14.44
CA LEU A 315 19.72 5.58 -15.21
C LEU A 315 21.23 5.69 -14.99
N ALA A 316 21.71 5.55 -13.75
CA ALA A 316 23.14 5.55 -13.44
C ALA A 316 23.88 4.36 -14.10
N GLY A 317 23.27 3.18 -14.14
CA GLY A 317 23.81 2.00 -14.81
C GLY A 317 23.88 2.14 -16.33
N THR A 318 22.89 2.77 -16.96
CA THR A 318 22.89 3.03 -18.41
C THR A 318 23.90 4.11 -18.84
N ALA A 319 24.28 5.03 -17.95
CA ALA A 319 25.30 6.06 -18.22
C ALA A 319 26.74 5.52 -18.15
N SER A 320 26.94 4.31 -17.59
CA SER A 320 28.26 3.69 -17.38
C SER A 320 28.55 2.55 -18.37
N ALA A 321 27.61 2.22 -19.26
CA ALA A 321 27.71 1.18 -20.30
C ALA A 321 27.89 1.82 -21.69
#